data_0d2f3725d6f0aac306e9a54f14260892
#
_entry.id   0d2f3725d6f0aac306e9a54f14260892
#
_cell.length_a   1.000
_cell.length_b   1.000
_cell.length_c   1.000
_cell.angle_alpha   90.00
_cell.angle_beta   90.00
_cell.angle_gamma   90.00
#
_symmetry.space_group_name_H-M   'P 1'
#
loop_
_entity.id
_entity.type
_entity.pdbx_description
1 polymer ?
#
loop_
_entity_poly.entity_id
_entity_poly.type
_entity_poly.pdbx_seq_one_letter_code
_entity_poly.pdbx_strand_id
1 'polypeptide(L)'
;MNNFYFIILVCFLYACNSGKSEADDISSKLIAKAGNENLNFYDFKTDFISNGNKKDSALSAIKTIENWATEALFYQEAISKLNSDEIEIEKQVQSYKKSLVNYIYQTKLIEANLDTIISIKEIQNYYNAHRDNFILKSNIIRLDYLKIPAKFQGLDKIKQLLKSNQLNDKEKLNKLCVQNAENFYLNDSTWLYIDDIKKEIPKLKTQADITFSSGQVIEFTDADYYFYIKIKDIKIKNGISPLNFEKQNIKKFIINNRKMLLINEYKQLLLENAKTDKSFIVY
;
A
#
# COMPACT_ATOMS: atom_id res chain seq x y z
N MET A 1 79.62 46.32 4.38
CA MET A 1 78.87 45.87 5.54
C MET A 1 77.40 45.72 5.07
N ASN A 2 77.00 44.55 4.59
CA ASN A 2 75.63 44.29 4.20
C ASN A 2 75.24 42.91 4.73
N ASN A 3 74.38 42.88 5.72
CA ASN A 3 73.82 41.68 6.27
C ASN A 3 72.69 41.22 5.39
N PHE A 4 72.80 40.04 4.83
CA PHE A 4 71.79 39.36 4.06
C PHE A 4 71.06 38.35 4.97
N TYR A 5 69.83 38.65 5.40
CA TYR A 5 69.01 37.71 6.14
C TYR A 5 68.33 36.75 5.17
N PHE A 6 68.68 35.46 5.28
CA PHE A 6 68.05 34.37 4.54
C PHE A 6 66.84 33.90 5.33
N ILE A 7 65.64 34.22 4.85
CA ILE A 7 64.37 33.72 5.42
C ILE A 7 64.13 32.38 4.80
N ILE A 8 64.20 31.28 5.62
CA ILE A 8 63.78 29.94 5.25
C ILE A 8 62.26 29.84 5.46
N LEU A 9 61.52 29.79 4.34
CA LEU A 9 60.11 29.52 4.33
C LEU A 9 59.88 27.99 4.45
N VAL A 10 59.53 27.50 5.64
CA VAL A 10 59.22 26.11 5.86
C VAL A 10 57.73 25.91 5.43
N CYS A 11 57.52 25.35 4.23
CA CYS A 11 56.21 24.88 3.78
C CYS A 11 55.84 23.59 4.53
N PHE A 12 54.97 23.71 5.51
CA PHE A 12 54.26 22.56 6.08
C PHE A 12 53.27 22.01 5.04
N LEU A 13 53.65 20.94 4.35
CA LEU A 13 52.71 20.11 3.61
C LEU A 13 51.85 19.35 4.61
N TYR A 14 50.66 19.84 4.87
CA TYR A 14 49.60 19.03 5.48
C TYR A 14 49.21 17.95 4.46
N ALA A 15 49.77 16.75 4.63
CA ALA A 15 49.24 15.55 4.00
C ALA A 15 47.92 15.27 4.68
N CYS A 16 46.81 15.58 4.00
CA CYS A 16 45.51 15.02 4.35
C CYS A 16 45.57 13.51 4.15
N ASN A 17 45.89 12.80 5.21
CA ASN A 17 45.70 11.37 5.29
C ASN A 17 44.17 11.20 5.45
N SER A 18 43.46 10.91 4.35
CA SER A 18 42.08 10.50 4.38
C SER A 18 42.02 9.12 5.05
N GLY A 19 41.94 9.12 6.37
CA GLY A 19 41.75 7.90 7.15
C GLY A 19 40.46 7.23 6.72
N LYS A 20 40.59 6.07 6.06
CA LYS A 20 39.49 5.14 5.93
C LYS A 20 39.03 4.84 7.35
N SER A 21 37.74 4.96 7.62
CA SER A 21 37.20 4.62 8.93
C SER A 21 37.40 3.11 9.19
N GLU A 22 37.61 2.70 10.42
CA GLU A 22 37.70 1.26 10.78
C GLU A 22 36.46 0.47 10.31
N ALA A 23 35.31 1.13 10.19
CA ALA A 23 34.09 0.56 9.66
C ALA A 23 34.20 0.21 8.16
N ASP A 24 34.89 1.04 7.36
CA ASP A 24 35.11 0.78 5.93
C ASP A 24 36.09 -0.37 5.71
N ASP A 25 37.08 -0.52 6.59
CA ASP A 25 38.05 -1.61 6.53
C ASP A 25 37.44 -2.97 6.88
N ILE A 26 36.54 -3.02 7.88
CA ILE A 26 35.79 -4.24 8.25
C ILE A 26 34.79 -4.62 7.17
N SER A 27 34.11 -3.66 6.55
CA SER A 27 33.10 -3.94 5.52
C SER A 27 33.67 -4.57 4.26
N SER A 28 34.90 -4.24 3.91
CA SER A 28 35.62 -4.76 2.75
C SER A 28 36.35 -6.08 3.01
N LYS A 29 36.34 -6.61 4.26
CA LYS A 29 37.04 -7.84 4.62
C LYS A 29 36.51 -9.04 3.86
N LEU A 30 37.36 -9.73 3.12
CA LEU A 30 37.05 -10.95 2.40
C LEU A 30 36.67 -12.08 3.37
N ILE A 31 35.53 -12.71 3.15
CA ILE A 31 35.00 -13.84 3.94
C ILE A 31 35.23 -15.16 3.21
N ALA A 32 34.91 -15.20 1.91
CA ALA A 32 35.04 -16.39 1.10
C ALA A 32 35.29 -16.02 -0.37
N LYS A 33 35.78 -17.01 -1.12
CA LYS A 33 35.96 -16.92 -2.57
C LYS A 33 35.40 -18.17 -3.22
N ALA A 34 34.62 -18.01 -4.30
CA ALA A 34 34.11 -19.10 -5.13
C ALA A 34 34.34 -18.77 -6.61
N GLY A 35 35.25 -19.47 -7.24
CA GLY A 35 35.68 -19.16 -8.61
C GLY A 35 36.22 -17.74 -8.75
N ASN A 36 35.59 -16.92 -9.55
CA ASN A 36 35.95 -15.52 -9.78
C ASN A 36 35.28 -14.53 -8.82
N GLU A 37 34.33 -14.98 -7.98
CA GLU A 37 33.57 -14.13 -7.10
C GLU A 37 34.13 -14.12 -5.68
N ASN A 38 34.03 -12.97 -5.02
CA ASN A 38 34.48 -12.73 -3.67
C ASN A 38 33.28 -12.34 -2.79
N LEU A 39 33.13 -13.01 -1.65
CA LEU A 39 32.17 -12.65 -0.62
C LEU A 39 32.85 -11.77 0.42
N ASN A 40 32.42 -10.53 0.56
CA ASN A 40 32.91 -9.65 1.61
C ASN A 40 31.99 -9.70 2.86
N PHE A 41 32.48 -9.14 3.97
CA PHE A 41 31.77 -9.16 5.24
C PHE A 41 30.41 -8.43 5.18
N TYR A 42 30.33 -7.34 4.44
CA TYR A 42 29.09 -6.55 4.32
C TYR A 42 27.99 -7.34 3.63
N ASP A 43 28.29 -7.96 2.51
CA ASP A 43 27.33 -8.75 1.73
C ASP A 43 26.92 -9.99 2.51
N PHE A 44 27.86 -10.71 3.12
CA PHE A 44 27.59 -11.84 3.98
C PHE A 44 26.64 -11.46 5.14
N LYS A 45 26.91 -10.35 5.85
CA LYS A 45 26.09 -9.88 6.95
C LYS A 45 24.66 -9.54 6.50
N THR A 46 24.52 -8.90 5.34
CA THR A 46 23.23 -8.53 4.76
C THR A 46 22.40 -9.76 4.46
N ASP A 47 22.97 -10.76 3.79
CA ASP A 47 22.29 -12.01 3.44
C ASP A 47 21.98 -12.84 4.68
N PHE A 48 22.90 -12.93 5.63
CA PHE A 48 22.73 -13.66 6.86
C PHE A 48 21.58 -13.13 7.72
N ILE A 49 21.44 -11.80 7.81
CA ILE A 49 20.35 -11.16 8.56
C ILE A 49 19.02 -11.25 7.80
N SER A 50 19.01 -11.03 6.48
CA SER A 50 17.80 -11.04 5.67
C SER A 50 17.12 -12.41 5.64
N ASN A 51 17.89 -13.49 5.73
CA ASN A 51 17.40 -14.87 5.81
C ASN A 51 16.87 -15.28 7.20
N GLY A 52 16.73 -14.33 8.13
CA GLY A 52 16.10 -14.56 9.42
C GLY A 52 16.92 -15.41 10.44
N ASN A 53 18.20 -15.58 10.18
CA ASN A 53 19.12 -16.31 11.07
C ASN A 53 19.43 -15.47 12.32
N LYS A 54 18.53 -15.54 13.31
CA LYS A 54 18.66 -14.81 14.59
C LYS A 54 19.58 -15.49 15.63
N LYS A 55 20.08 -16.67 15.33
CA LYS A 55 20.99 -17.41 16.23
C LYS A 55 22.36 -17.46 15.58
N ASP A 56 23.32 -16.79 16.20
CA ASP A 56 24.75 -16.89 15.95
C ASP A 56 25.27 -18.32 16.19
N SER A 57 24.98 -19.24 15.27
CA SER A 57 25.69 -20.49 15.26
C SER A 57 26.69 -20.47 14.12
N ALA A 58 27.92 -20.84 14.39
CA ALA A 58 28.99 -21.00 13.39
C ALA A 58 28.54 -21.91 12.23
N LEU A 59 27.71 -22.91 12.52
CA LEU A 59 27.11 -23.80 11.54
C LEU A 59 26.16 -23.05 10.57
N SER A 60 25.37 -22.11 11.07
CA SER A 60 24.46 -21.31 10.23
C SER A 60 25.25 -20.37 9.31
N ALA A 61 26.32 -19.77 9.81
CA ALA A 61 27.22 -18.93 9.02
C ALA A 61 27.92 -19.73 7.91
N ILE A 62 28.46 -20.90 8.24
CA ILE A 62 29.08 -21.79 7.25
C ILE A 62 28.08 -22.17 6.16
N LYS A 63 26.85 -22.58 6.54
CA LYS A 63 25.80 -22.94 5.58
C LYS A 63 25.42 -21.78 4.66
N THR A 64 25.39 -20.56 5.18
CA THR A 64 25.12 -19.37 4.36
C THR A 64 26.24 -19.14 3.34
N ILE A 65 27.50 -19.28 3.76
CA ILE A 65 28.67 -19.17 2.88
C ILE A 65 28.66 -20.28 1.81
N GLU A 66 28.37 -21.51 2.19
CA GLU A 66 28.28 -22.65 1.26
C GLU A 66 27.16 -22.46 0.23
N ASN A 67 25.99 -21.99 0.65
CA ASN A 67 24.91 -21.66 -0.27
C ASN A 67 25.33 -20.57 -1.26
N TRP A 68 25.91 -19.47 -0.77
CA TRP A 68 26.44 -18.43 -1.64
C TRP A 68 27.47 -18.98 -2.63
N ALA A 69 28.44 -19.79 -2.16
CA ALA A 69 29.46 -20.37 -3.03
C ALA A 69 28.86 -21.29 -4.10
N THR A 70 27.82 -22.07 -3.73
CA THR A 70 27.11 -22.94 -4.67
C THR A 70 26.44 -22.12 -5.77
N GLU A 71 25.72 -21.06 -5.41
CA GLU A 71 25.06 -20.16 -6.37
C GLU A 71 26.10 -19.46 -7.28
N ALA A 72 27.19 -18.97 -6.74
CA ALA A 72 28.25 -18.31 -7.49
C ALA A 72 28.90 -19.27 -8.52
N LEU A 73 29.22 -20.50 -8.10
CA LEU A 73 29.81 -21.52 -8.98
C LEU A 73 28.80 -21.97 -10.04
N PHE A 74 27.52 -22.16 -9.67
CA PHE A 74 26.46 -22.51 -10.61
C PHE A 74 26.27 -21.42 -11.67
N TYR A 75 26.28 -20.16 -11.26
CA TYR A 75 26.17 -19.02 -12.17
C TYR A 75 27.34 -18.98 -13.16
N GLN A 76 28.58 -19.17 -12.67
CA GLN A 76 29.78 -19.21 -13.55
C GLN A 76 29.72 -20.36 -14.56
N GLU A 77 29.27 -21.54 -14.12
CA GLU A 77 29.07 -22.68 -15.02
C GLU A 77 27.98 -22.39 -16.08
N ALA A 78 26.85 -21.79 -15.66
CA ALA A 78 25.79 -21.41 -16.57
C ALA A 78 26.29 -20.41 -17.64
N ILE A 79 26.98 -19.35 -17.23
CA ILE A 79 27.56 -18.38 -18.18
C ILE A 79 28.53 -19.04 -19.14
N SER A 80 29.36 -19.98 -18.66
CA SER A 80 30.34 -20.67 -19.54
C SER A 80 29.66 -21.56 -20.62
N LYS A 81 28.43 -22.01 -20.37
CA LYS A 81 27.68 -22.90 -21.29
C LYS A 81 26.67 -22.16 -22.16
N LEU A 82 26.25 -20.95 -21.79
CA LEU A 82 25.22 -20.19 -22.49
C LEU A 82 25.78 -19.24 -23.57
N ASN A 83 26.91 -19.51 -24.15
CA ASN A 83 27.71 -18.64 -25.01
C ASN A 83 27.00 -17.92 -26.18
N SER A 84 25.81 -18.34 -26.61
CA SER A 84 25.05 -17.68 -27.69
C SER A 84 24.05 -16.63 -27.22
N ASP A 85 23.70 -16.63 -25.96
CA ASP A 85 22.57 -15.81 -25.44
C ASP A 85 23.02 -14.58 -24.62
N GLU A 86 24.32 -14.34 -24.47
CA GLU A 86 24.87 -13.20 -23.72
C GLU A 86 24.36 -11.84 -24.21
N ILE A 87 24.22 -11.66 -25.53
CA ILE A 87 23.72 -10.41 -26.13
C ILE A 87 22.25 -10.19 -25.76
N GLU A 88 21.45 -11.26 -25.67
CA GLU A 88 20.05 -11.15 -25.32
C GLU A 88 19.86 -10.90 -23.83
N ILE A 89 20.65 -11.56 -22.98
CA ILE A 89 20.68 -11.32 -21.53
C ILE A 89 21.06 -9.86 -21.25
N GLU A 90 22.12 -9.35 -21.87
CA GLU A 90 22.56 -7.95 -21.67
C GLU A 90 21.46 -6.96 -22.10
N LYS A 91 20.79 -7.19 -23.23
CA LYS A 91 19.66 -6.36 -23.65
C LYS A 91 18.50 -6.39 -22.65
N GLN A 92 18.18 -7.54 -22.07
CA GLN A 92 17.16 -7.68 -21.05
C GLN A 92 17.56 -6.93 -19.77
N VAL A 93 18.80 -7.06 -19.32
CA VAL A 93 19.33 -6.33 -18.16
C VAL A 93 19.28 -4.82 -18.38
N GLN A 94 19.70 -4.32 -19.54
CA GLN A 94 19.62 -2.90 -19.88
C GLN A 94 18.19 -2.39 -19.97
N SER A 95 17.28 -3.18 -20.54
CA SER A 95 15.84 -2.86 -20.58
C SER A 95 15.24 -2.79 -19.17
N TYR A 96 15.55 -3.76 -18.33
CA TYR A 96 15.12 -3.78 -16.92
C TYR A 96 15.67 -2.58 -16.14
N LYS A 97 16.98 -2.31 -16.26
CA LYS A 97 17.62 -1.15 -15.64
C LYS A 97 16.92 0.16 -16.05
N LYS A 98 16.67 0.35 -17.35
CA LYS A 98 15.96 1.53 -17.87
C LYS A 98 14.54 1.64 -17.28
N SER A 99 13.81 0.54 -17.20
CA SER A 99 12.47 0.48 -16.64
C SER A 99 12.47 0.83 -15.15
N LEU A 100 13.43 0.28 -14.40
CA LEU A 100 13.57 0.54 -12.96
C LEU A 100 13.93 2.01 -12.68
N VAL A 101 14.89 2.56 -13.40
CA VAL A 101 15.29 3.98 -13.27
C VAL A 101 14.08 4.89 -13.61
N ASN A 102 13.37 4.61 -14.69
CA ASN A 102 12.18 5.36 -15.07
C ASN A 102 11.09 5.29 -14.01
N TYR A 103 10.84 4.10 -13.44
CA TYR A 103 9.87 3.91 -12.37
C TYR A 103 10.23 4.72 -11.12
N ILE A 104 11.49 4.64 -10.67
CA ILE A 104 11.97 5.40 -9.50
C ILE A 104 11.82 6.90 -9.75
N TYR A 105 12.20 7.36 -10.93
CA TYR A 105 12.10 8.78 -11.27
C TYR A 105 10.66 9.26 -11.36
N GLN A 106 9.77 8.48 -12.00
CA GLN A 106 8.34 8.80 -12.05
C GLN A 106 7.72 8.86 -10.66
N THR A 107 8.12 7.95 -9.76
CA THR A 107 7.64 7.97 -8.36
C THR A 107 8.04 9.27 -7.67
N LYS A 108 9.30 9.67 -7.76
CA LYS A 108 9.78 10.94 -7.20
C LYS A 108 9.10 12.16 -7.81
N LEU A 109 8.85 12.15 -9.12
CA LEU A 109 8.15 13.23 -9.81
C LEU A 109 6.70 13.37 -9.31
N ILE A 110 6.03 12.23 -9.13
CA ILE A 110 4.67 12.17 -8.58
C ILE A 110 4.65 12.68 -7.14
N GLU A 111 5.54 12.20 -6.29
CA GLU A 111 5.63 12.62 -4.87
C GLU A 111 5.85 14.12 -4.71
N ALA A 112 6.66 14.71 -5.60
CA ALA A 112 7.00 16.14 -5.55
C ALA A 112 5.90 17.06 -6.10
N ASN A 113 5.11 16.61 -7.10
CA ASN A 113 4.26 17.52 -7.88
C ASN A 113 2.78 17.14 -7.93
N LEU A 114 2.39 15.97 -7.43
CA LEU A 114 1.00 15.54 -7.52
C LEU A 114 0.11 16.30 -6.53
N ASP A 115 -0.91 16.99 -7.04
CA ASP A 115 -2.00 17.48 -6.20
C ASP A 115 -2.91 16.31 -5.77
N THR A 116 -2.93 16.04 -4.49
CA THR A 116 -3.73 14.97 -3.85
C THR A 116 -5.04 15.48 -3.24
N ILE A 117 -5.27 16.80 -3.25
CA ILE A 117 -6.49 17.40 -2.70
C ILE A 117 -7.62 17.22 -3.70
N ILE A 118 -8.68 16.57 -3.30
CA ILE A 118 -9.87 16.34 -4.14
C ILE A 118 -11.09 16.93 -3.44
N SER A 119 -11.74 17.88 -4.09
CA SER A 119 -12.96 18.52 -3.60
C SER A 119 -14.18 17.59 -3.73
N ILE A 120 -15.21 17.84 -2.92
CA ILE A 120 -16.50 17.15 -3.03
C ILE A 120 -17.13 17.40 -4.41
N LYS A 121 -17.00 18.62 -4.94
CA LYS A 121 -17.52 19.00 -6.25
C LYS A 121 -16.86 18.18 -7.39
N GLU A 122 -15.58 17.94 -7.28
CA GLU A 122 -14.82 17.14 -8.25
C GLU A 122 -15.26 15.67 -8.25
N ILE A 123 -15.47 15.10 -7.06
CA ILE A 123 -16.02 13.74 -6.91
C ILE A 123 -17.41 13.66 -7.54
N GLN A 124 -18.26 14.63 -7.28
CA GLN A 124 -19.61 14.69 -7.84
C GLN A 124 -19.60 14.80 -9.36
N ASN A 125 -18.74 15.67 -9.91
CA ASN A 125 -18.59 15.85 -11.35
C ASN A 125 -18.11 14.56 -12.03
N TYR A 126 -17.10 13.90 -11.45
CA TYR A 126 -16.59 12.64 -11.96
C TYR A 126 -17.67 11.56 -11.96
N TYR A 127 -18.39 11.41 -10.85
CA TYR A 127 -19.50 10.46 -10.75
C TYR A 127 -20.57 10.70 -11.81
N ASN A 128 -20.99 11.94 -11.99
CA ASN A 128 -22.04 12.29 -12.97
C ASN A 128 -21.57 12.04 -14.42
N ALA A 129 -20.32 12.35 -14.74
CA ALA A 129 -19.77 12.15 -16.07
C ALA A 129 -19.55 10.66 -16.43
N HIS A 130 -19.40 9.79 -15.42
CA HIS A 130 -19.08 8.36 -15.61
C HIS A 130 -20.11 7.44 -14.96
N ARG A 131 -21.36 7.88 -14.83
CA ARG A 131 -22.39 7.21 -14.06
C ARG A 131 -22.64 5.76 -14.50
N ASP A 132 -22.53 5.51 -15.79
CA ASP A 132 -22.73 4.17 -16.37
C ASP A 132 -21.61 3.18 -16.04
N ASN A 133 -20.48 3.65 -15.53
CA ASN A 133 -19.39 2.81 -15.06
C ASN A 133 -19.61 2.31 -13.63
N PHE A 134 -20.56 2.91 -12.89
CA PHE A 134 -20.83 2.59 -11.50
C PHE A 134 -22.05 1.65 -11.35
N ILE A 135 -21.94 0.46 -11.94
CA ILE A 135 -22.97 -0.58 -11.82
C ILE A 135 -22.62 -1.52 -10.68
N LEU A 136 -23.56 -1.76 -9.79
CA LEU A 136 -23.40 -2.66 -8.65
C LEU A 136 -23.20 -4.10 -9.11
N LYS A 137 -22.11 -4.72 -8.66
CA LYS A 137 -21.79 -6.13 -8.91
C LYS A 137 -22.48 -7.08 -7.90
N SER A 138 -22.91 -6.53 -6.76
CA SER A 138 -23.59 -7.26 -5.68
C SER A 138 -24.59 -6.36 -4.99
N ASN A 139 -25.52 -6.94 -4.25
CA ASN A 139 -26.45 -6.17 -3.45
C ASN A 139 -25.73 -5.48 -2.29
N ILE A 140 -26.09 -4.21 -2.04
CA ILE A 140 -25.57 -3.42 -0.93
C ILE A 140 -26.71 -2.92 -0.04
N ILE A 141 -26.40 -2.70 1.21
CA ILE A 141 -27.36 -2.34 2.25
C ILE A 141 -26.80 -1.26 3.18
N ARG A 142 -27.66 -0.38 3.65
CA ARG A 142 -27.40 0.48 4.82
C ARG A 142 -28.25 -0.01 5.96
N LEU A 143 -27.66 -0.21 7.11
CA LEU A 143 -28.34 -0.74 8.28
C LEU A 143 -27.77 -0.18 9.58
N ASP A 144 -28.56 -0.29 10.65
CA ASP A 144 -28.09 -0.29 12.03
C ASP A 144 -28.11 -1.73 12.55
N TYR A 145 -27.09 -2.08 13.32
CA TYR A 145 -26.95 -3.38 13.95
C TYR A 145 -26.65 -3.23 15.43
N LEU A 146 -27.35 -4.00 16.25
CA LEU A 146 -27.14 -4.04 17.71
C LEU A 146 -27.09 -5.50 18.16
N LYS A 147 -26.12 -5.81 19.02
CA LYS A 147 -26.01 -7.05 19.80
C LYS A 147 -26.07 -6.68 21.29
N ILE A 148 -27.18 -6.99 21.93
CA ILE A 148 -27.49 -6.57 23.31
C ILE A 148 -27.56 -7.81 24.21
N PRO A 149 -26.89 -7.83 25.38
CA PRO A 149 -27.00 -8.93 26.32
C PRO A 149 -28.46 -9.18 26.74
N ALA A 150 -28.88 -10.43 26.78
CA ALA A 150 -30.27 -10.83 27.15
C ALA A 150 -30.68 -10.38 28.55
N LYS A 151 -29.72 -10.16 29.44
CA LYS A 151 -29.94 -9.66 30.81
C LYS A 151 -30.28 -8.18 30.89
N PHE A 152 -30.17 -7.42 29.81
CA PHE A 152 -30.42 -5.99 29.81
C PHE A 152 -31.92 -5.70 29.91
N GLN A 153 -32.32 -4.96 30.95
CA GLN A 153 -33.76 -4.68 31.23
C GLN A 153 -34.35 -3.56 30.36
N GLY A 154 -33.58 -2.91 29.51
CA GLY A 154 -34.01 -1.78 28.66
C GLY A 154 -34.33 -2.12 27.21
N LEU A 155 -34.60 -3.39 26.86
CA LEU A 155 -34.81 -3.85 25.48
C LEU A 155 -35.95 -3.12 24.75
N ASP A 156 -37.07 -2.87 25.42
CA ASP A 156 -38.21 -2.16 24.82
C ASP A 156 -37.88 -0.72 24.44
N LYS A 157 -37.06 -0.06 25.28
CA LYS A 157 -36.59 1.29 25.00
C LYS A 157 -35.63 1.29 23.80
N ILE A 158 -34.74 0.29 23.68
CA ILE A 158 -33.89 0.13 22.51
C ILE A 158 -34.72 -0.05 21.25
N LYS A 159 -35.75 -0.93 21.27
CA LYS A 159 -36.67 -1.14 20.15
C LYS A 159 -37.36 0.16 19.73
N GLN A 160 -37.89 0.89 20.68
CA GLN A 160 -38.54 2.17 20.43
C GLN A 160 -37.61 3.19 19.79
N LEU A 161 -36.41 3.37 20.35
CA LEU A 161 -35.38 4.30 19.82
C LEU A 161 -34.88 3.86 18.44
N LEU A 162 -34.67 2.57 18.22
CA LEU A 162 -34.22 2.04 16.93
C LEU A 162 -35.25 2.29 15.81
N LYS A 163 -36.54 2.20 16.11
CA LYS A 163 -37.63 2.50 15.15
C LYS A 163 -37.76 3.99 14.86
N SER A 164 -37.35 4.86 15.78
CA SER A 164 -37.40 6.33 15.61
C SER A 164 -36.44 6.80 14.51
N ASN A 165 -36.87 7.85 13.81
CA ASN A 165 -36.02 8.56 12.84
C ASN A 165 -35.55 9.94 13.36
N GLN A 166 -35.90 10.29 14.61
CA GLN A 166 -35.51 11.57 15.20
C GLN A 166 -34.05 11.57 15.61
N LEU A 167 -33.33 12.66 15.35
CA LEU A 167 -31.90 12.80 15.68
C LEU A 167 -31.64 12.61 17.18
N ASN A 168 -32.47 13.21 18.03
CA ASN A 168 -32.34 13.09 19.48
C ASN A 168 -32.46 11.63 19.97
N ASP A 169 -33.33 10.84 19.32
CA ASP A 169 -33.51 9.43 19.69
C ASP A 169 -32.33 8.57 19.20
N LYS A 170 -31.72 8.91 18.06
CA LYS A 170 -30.47 8.28 17.61
C LYS A 170 -29.30 8.54 18.57
N GLU A 171 -29.19 9.77 19.11
CA GLU A 171 -28.19 10.08 20.12
C GLU A 171 -28.42 9.29 21.42
N LYS A 172 -29.69 9.20 21.87
CA LYS A 172 -30.05 8.38 23.04
C LYS A 172 -29.73 6.91 22.81
N LEU A 173 -30.06 6.37 21.63
CA LEU A 173 -29.76 4.99 21.24
C LEU A 173 -28.26 4.76 21.28
N ASN A 174 -27.46 5.65 20.68
CA ASN A 174 -26.01 5.53 20.68
C ASN A 174 -25.43 5.50 22.09
N LYS A 175 -25.89 6.39 22.99
CA LYS A 175 -25.47 6.40 24.40
C LYS A 175 -25.81 5.10 25.11
N LEU A 176 -27.03 4.56 24.89
CA LEU A 176 -27.43 3.28 25.47
C LEU A 176 -26.58 2.12 24.94
N CYS A 177 -26.27 2.11 23.64
CA CYS A 177 -25.43 1.08 23.02
C CYS A 177 -24.00 1.13 23.55
N VAL A 178 -23.40 2.31 23.67
CA VAL A 178 -22.05 2.46 24.24
C VAL A 178 -21.94 1.89 25.65
N GLN A 179 -23.01 2.00 26.44
CA GLN A 179 -23.02 1.54 27.84
C GLN A 179 -23.38 0.06 28.00
N ASN A 180 -24.18 -0.51 27.11
CA ASN A 180 -24.86 -1.77 27.36
C ASN A 180 -24.73 -2.80 26.22
N ALA A 181 -24.36 -2.40 25.01
CA ALA A 181 -24.26 -3.33 23.90
C ALA A 181 -22.93 -4.09 23.94
N GLU A 182 -22.96 -5.36 23.60
CA GLU A 182 -21.76 -6.17 23.34
C GLU A 182 -21.07 -5.70 22.05
N ASN A 183 -21.87 -5.45 21.01
CA ASN A 183 -21.42 -4.90 19.74
C ASN A 183 -22.55 -4.11 19.09
N PHE A 184 -22.21 -3.03 18.39
CA PHE A 184 -23.21 -2.26 17.66
C PHE A 184 -22.58 -1.49 16.50
N TYR A 185 -23.42 -1.23 15.49
CA TYR A 185 -23.06 -0.40 14.35
C TYR A 185 -24.24 0.53 14.03
N LEU A 186 -24.05 1.82 14.26
CA LEU A 186 -25.03 2.88 14.01
C LEU A 186 -24.42 3.87 13.01
N ASN A 187 -24.73 3.72 11.74
CA ASN A 187 -24.17 4.56 10.69
C ASN A 187 -25.20 4.86 9.60
N ASP A 188 -25.44 6.13 9.34
CA ASP A 188 -26.45 6.57 8.37
C ASP A 188 -25.92 6.67 6.93
N SER A 189 -24.63 6.64 6.71
CA SER A 189 -24.02 6.99 5.44
C SER A 189 -23.30 5.85 4.72
N THR A 190 -22.92 4.81 5.44
CA THR A 190 -22.07 3.75 4.89
C THR A 190 -22.91 2.61 4.29
N TRP A 191 -22.60 2.28 3.06
CA TRP A 191 -23.13 1.10 2.38
C TRP A 191 -22.19 -0.09 2.61
N LEU A 192 -22.79 -1.26 2.85
CA LEU A 192 -22.08 -2.53 3.10
C LEU A 192 -22.58 -3.58 2.12
N TYR A 193 -21.73 -4.53 1.74
CA TYR A 193 -22.18 -5.68 0.97
C TYR A 193 -23.04 -6.60 1.84
N ILE A 194 -24.17 -7.03 1.32
CA ILE A 194 -25.08 -7.96 2.04
C ILE A 194 -24.34 -9.26 2.39
N ASP A 195 -23.49 -9.75 1.50
CA ASP A 195 -22.74 -10.98 1.72
C ASP A 195 -21.73 -10.86 2.87
N ASP A 196 -21.16 -9.67 3.12
CA ASP A 196 -20.27 -9.44 4.27
C ASP A 196 -21.08 -9.42 5.57
N ILE A 197 -22.25 -8.77 5.57
CA ILE A 197 -23.16 -8.80 6.72
C ILE A 197 -23.59 -10.23 7.07
N LYS A 198 -23.89 -11.05 6.06
CA LYS A 198 -24.23 -12.46 6.28
C LYS A 198 -23.08 -13.27 6.86
N LYS A 199 -21.82 -12.91 6.62
CA LYS A 199 -20.65 -13.56 7.23
C LYS A 199 -20.55 -13.21 8.72
N GLU A 200 -20.73 -11.92 9.05
CA GLU A 200 -20.65 -11.42 10.43
C GLU A 200 -21.83 -11.86 11.30
N ILE A 201 -23.00 -12.08 10.70
CA ILE A 201 -24.24 -12.47 11.40
C ILE A 201 -24.69 -13.83 10.87
N PRO A 202 -24.20 -14.96 11.44
CA PRO A 202 -24.45 -16.30 10.88
C PRO A 202 -25.92 -16.69 10.76
N LYS A 203 -26.79 -16.17 11.65
CA LYS A 203 -28.24 -16.40 11.56
C LYS A 203 -28.89 -15.85 10.29
N LEU A 204 -28.30 -14.82 9.68
CA LEU A 204 -28.77 -14.32 8.38
C LEU A 204 -28.42 -15.25 7.21
N LYS A 205 -27.47 -16.18 7.39
CA LYS A 205 -27.15 -17.21 6.38
C LYS A 205 -28.17 -18.33 6.36
N THR A 206 -28.66 -18.71 7.54
CA THR A 206 -29.55 -19.88 7.70
C THR A 206 -31.01 -19.58 7.37
N GLN A 207 -31.36 -18.30 7.35
CA GLN A 207 -32.73 -17.86 6.93
C GLN A 207 -32.68 -17.49 5.44
N ALA A 208 -32.75 -18.50 4.58
CA ALA A 208 -32.72 -18.34 3.11
C ALA A 208 -33.80 -17.40 2.57
N ASP A 209 -34.90 -17.22 3.31
CA ASP A 209 -36.09 -16.46 2.89
C ASP A 209 -36.14 -15.02 3.42
N ILE A 210 -35.10 -14.51 4.05
CA ILE A 210 -35.12 -13.10 4.47
C ILE A 210 -35.01 -12.19 3.24
N THR A 211 -36.17 -11.67 2.85
CA THR A 211 -36.25 -10.55 1.91
C THR A 211 -35.96 -9.27 2.67
N PHE A 212 -34.85 -8.64 2.36
CA PHE A 212 -34.48 -7.34 2.93
C PHE A 212 -35.32 -6.24 2.30
N SER A 213 -35.96 -5.43 3.12
CA SER A 213 -36.75 -4.27 2.67
C SER A 213 -36.40 -3.02 3.44
N SER A 214 -36.40 -1.87 2.78
CA SER A 214 -36.15 -0.59 3.44
C SER A 214 -37.16 -0.33 4.56
N GLY A 215 -36.70 0.12 5.72
CA GLY A 215 -37.50 0.35 6.92
C GLY A 215 -37.74 -0.90 7.78
N GLN A 216 -37.40 -2.08 7.31
CA GLN A 216 -37.58 -3.34 8.04
C GLN A 216 -36.69 -3.40 9.28
N VAL A 217 -37.24 -3.88 10.38
CA VAL A 217 -36.47 -4.26 11.58
C VAL A 217 -36.54 -5.77 11.71
N ILE A 218 -35.39 -6.41 11.68
CA ILE A 218 -35.21 -7.85 11.90
C ILE A 218 -34.74 -8.02 13.33
N GLU A 219 -35.37 -8.91 14.05
CA GLU A 219 -35.08 -9.27 15.43
C GLU A 219 -34.89 -10.78 15.53
N PHE A 220 -33.83 -11.21 16.22
CA PHE A 220 -33.67 -12.60 16.63
C PHE A 220 -32.89 -12.67 17.93
N THR A 221 -32.92 -13.81 18.57
CA THR A 221 -32.22 -14.05 19.84
C THR A 221 -31.42 -15.34 19.77
N ASP A 222 -30.38 -15.39 20.58
CA ASP A 222 -29.76 -16.65 21.04
C ASP A 222 -29.84 -16.73 22.58
N ALA A 223 -29.15 -17.69 23.19
CA ALA A 223 -29.20 -17.87 24.64
C ALA A 223 -28.74 -16.63 25.43
N ASP A 224 -27.81 -15.85 24.90
CA ASP A 224 -27.10 -14.80 25.61
C ASP A 224 -27.41 -13.39 25.11
N TYR A 225 -27.91 -13.23 23.89
CA TYR A 225 -28.02 -11.94 23.24
C TYR A 225 -29.31 -11.77 22.42
N TYR A 226 -29.79 -10.52 22.38
CA TYR A 226 -30.76 -10.02 21.40
C TYR A 226 -30.00 -9.30 20.27
N PHE A 227 -30.41 -9.59 19.04
CA PHE A 227 -29.87 -8.99 17.83
C PHE A 227 -30.95 -8.17 17.14
N TYR A 228 -30.63 -6.92 16.83
CA TYR A 228 -31.52 -6.02 16.11
C TYR A 228 -30.81 -5.50 14.86
N ILE A 229 -31.48 -5.58 13.73
CA ILE A 229 -31.02 -5.06 12.46
C ILE A 229 -32.11 -4.17 11.89
N LYS A 230 -31.88 -2.87 11.81
CA LYS A 230 -32.77 -1.93 11.11
C LYS A 230 -32.20 -1.65 9.73
N ILE A 231 -32.93 -2.05 8.70
CA ILE A 231 -32.57 -1.81 7.31
C ILE A 231 -33.00 -0.40 6.94
N LYS A 232 -32.03 0.46 6.59
CA LYS A 232 -32.29 1.84 6.19
C LYS A 232 -32.56 1.95 4.70
N ASP A 233 -31.77 1.28 3.90
CA ASP A 233 -31.90 1.28 2.45
C ASP A 233 -31.19 0.07 1.83
N ILE A 234 -31.63 -0.34 0.66
CA ILE A 234 -31.04 -1.44 -0.11
C ILE A 234 -30.91 -1.05 -1.57
N LYS A 235 -29.81 -1.46 -2.19
CA LYS A 235 -29.62 -1.36 -3.64
C LYS A 235 -29.26 -2.73 -4.19
N ILE A 236 -29.94 -3.12 -5.23
CA ILE A 236 -29.78 -4.43 -5.86
C ILE A 236 -28.69 -4.41 -6.92
N LYS A 237 -28.10 -5.57 -7.14
CA LYS A 237 -27.15 -5.85 -8.23
C LYS A 237 -27.71 -5.33 -9.57
N ASN A 238 -26.80 -4.87 -10.44
CA ASN A 238 -27.09 -4.27 -11.74
C ASN A 238 -27.76 -2.88 -11.68
N GLY A 239 -28.07 -2.35 -10.48
CA GLY A 239 -28.47 -0.95 -10.32
C GLY A 239 -27.26 -0.01 -10.28
N ILE A 240 -27.51 1.30 -10.37
CA ILE A 240 -26.46 2.32 -10.25
C ILE A 240 -26.01 2.41 -8.80
N SER A 241 -24.70 2.29 -8.60
CA SER A 241 -24.07 2.40 -7.28
C SER A 241 -24.17 3.83 -6.75
N PRO A 242 -24.53 4.03 -5.47
CA PRO A 242 -24.61 5.37 -4.89
C PRO A 242 -23.26 6.06 -4.82
N LEU A 243 -23.23 7.40 -5.01
CA LEU A 243 -22.00 8.19 -4.90
C LEU A 243 -21.25 7.95 -3.60
N ASN A 244 -21.95 7.88 -2.47
CA ASN A 244 -21.32 7.66 -1.16
C ASN A 244 -20.60 6.32 -1.05
N PHE A 245 -21.09 5.30 -1.75
CA PHE A 245 -20.45 3.99 -1.83
C PHE A 245 -19.19 4.05 -2.69
N GLU A 246 -19.26 4.77 -3.82
CA GLU A 246 -18.15 4.88 -4.76
C GLU A 246 -17.13 5.98 -4.42
N LYS A 247 -17.39 6.81 -3.43
CA LYS A 247 -16.60 8.00 -3.11
C LYS A 247 -15.09 7.72 -3.00
N GLN A 248 -14.70 6.63 -2.36
CA GLN A 248 -13.30 6.27 -2.20
C GLN A 248 -12.69 5.73 -3.51
N ASN A 249 -13.46 4.99 -4.29
CA ASN A 249 -13.05 4.51 -5.61
C ASN A 249 -12.85 5.68 -6.57
N ILE A 250 -13.80 6.63 -6.58
CA ILE A 250 -13.71 7.85 -7.40
C ILE A 250 -12.46 8.65 -7.05
N LYS A 251 -12.16 8.83 -5.76
CA LYS A 251 -10.91 9.49 -5.35
C LYS A 251 -9.68 8.79 -5.92
N LYS A 252 -9.63 7.46 -5.85
CA LYS A 252 -8.52 6.69 -6.43
C LYS A 252 -8.42 6.87 -7.94
N PHE A 253 -9.56 6.89 -8.65
CA PHE A 253 -9.57 7.12 -10.09
C PHE A 253 -9.07 8.52 -10.46
N ILE A 254 -9.53 9.55 -9.76
CA ILE A 254 -9.09 10.94 -9.99
C ILE A 254 -7.57 11.05 -9.75
N ILE A 255 -7.06 10.51 -8.64
CA ILE A 255 -5.62 10.53 -8.35
C ILE A 255 -4.82 9.77 -9.41
N ASN A 256 -5.27 8.59 -9.83
CA ASN A 256 -4.57 7.83 -10.87
C ASN A 256 -4.58 8.56 -12.21
N ASN A 257 -5.68 9.22 -12.56
CA ASN A 257 -5.74 10.04 -13.76
C ASN A 257 -4.78 11.24 -13.69
N ARG A 258 -4.74 11.96 -12.56
CA ARG A 258 -3.77 13.05 -12.34
C ARG A 258 -2.33 12.57 -12.44
N LYS A 259 -2.00 11.38 -11.90
CA LYS A 259 -0.66 10.76 -12.05
C LYS A 259 -0.30 10.53 -13.51
N MET A 260 -1.22 9.94 -14.27
CA MET A 260 -0.97 9.68 -15.71
C MET A 260 -0.79 10.99 -16.48
N LEU A 261 -1.62 11.99 -16.25
CA LEU A 261 -1.53 13.29 -16.91
C LEU A 261 -0.19 13.96 -16.57
N LEU A 262 0.18 14.04 -15.28
CA LEU A 262 1.44 14.63 -14.85
C LEU A 262 2.65 13.99 -15.54
N ILE A 263 2.70 12.67 -15.60
CA ILE A 263 3.81 11.96 -16.25
C ILE A 263 3.82 12.19 -17.76
N ASN A 264 2.65 12.19 -18.40
CA ASN A 264 2.55 12.41 -19.85
C ASN A 264 2.93 13.84 -20.21
N GLU A 265 2.44 14.84 -19.50
CA GLU A 265 2.79 16.24 -19.69
C GLU A 265 4.29 16.47 -19.53
N TYR A 266 4.91 15.87 -18.49
CA TYR A 266 6.35 15.97 -18.30
C TYR A 266 7.14 15.31 -19.44
N LYS A 267 6.71 14.14 -19.93
CA LYS A 267 7.34 13.48 -21.09
C LYS A 267 7.21 14.30 -22.36
N GLN A 268 6.05 14.92 -22.58
CA GLN A 268 5.85 15.81 -23.72
C GLN A 268 6.76 17.05 -23.63
N LEU A 269 6.86 17.67 -22.46
CA LEU A 269 7.76 18.78 -22.24
C LEU A 269 9.22 18.42 -22.53
N LEU A 270 9.68 17.23 -22.08
CA LEU A 270 11.04 16.75 -22.38
C LEU A 270 11.24 16.58 -23.90
N LEU A 271 10.25 16.05 -24.62
CA LEU A 271 10.35 15.86 -26.06
C LEU A 271 10.40 17.20 -26.80
N GLU A 272 9.56 18.17 -26.40
CA GLU A 272 9.55 19.51 -27.01
C GLU A 272 10.89 20.25 -26.77
N ASN A 273 11.42 20.15 -25.56
CA ASN A 273 12.74 20.70 -25.25
C ASN A 273 13.84 20.05 -26.12
N ALA A 274 13.82 18.73 -26.28
CA ALA A 274 14.78 17.99 -27.09
C ALA A 274 14.70 18.33 -28.59
N LYS A 275 13.50 18.66 -29.10
CA LYS A 275 13.34 19.19 -30.47
C LYS A 275 13.91 20.61 -30.61
N THR A 276 13.72 21.45 -29.59
CA THR A 276 14.18 22.84 -29.59
C THR A 276 15.69 22.94 -29.52
N ASP A 277 16.33 22.18 -28.66
CA ASP A 277 17.78 22.15 -28.47
C ASP A 277 18.52 21.22 -29.45
N LYS A 278 17.77 20.58 -30.36
CA LYS A 278 18.29 19.64 -31.38
C LYS A 278 18.94 18.38 -30.82
N SER A 279 18.65 17.99 -29.59
CA SER A 279 19.07 16.70 -29.03
C SER A 279 18.23 15.54 -29.54
N PHE A 280 17.05 15.81 -30.17
CA PHE A 280 16.26 14.84 -30.89
C PHE A 280 16.33 15.11 -32.41
N ILE A 281 16.89 14.16 -33.17
CA ILE A 281 17.08 14.22 -34.61
C ILE A 281 16.54 12.94 -35.24
N VAL A 282 15.76 13.08 -36.30
CA VAL A 282 15.31 11.97 -37.17
C VAL A 282 16.17 12.01 -38.42
N TYR A 283 16.84 10.92 -38.76
CA TYR A 283 17.69 10.78 -39.95
C TYR A 283 16.94 10.12 -41.09
#